data_209cfd8e65b9de62c7bd06d830fe1ea0
#
_entry.id   209cfd8e65b9de62c7bd06d830fe1ea0
#
_cell.length_a   1.000
_cell.length_b   1.000
_cell.length_c   1.000
_cell.angle_alpha   90.00
_cell.angle_beta   90.00
_cell.angle_gamma   90.00
#
_symmetry.space_group_name_H-M   'P 1'
#
loop_
_entity.id
_entity.type
_entity.pdbx_description
1 polymer ?
#
loop_
_entity_poly.entity_id
_entity_poly.type
_entity_poly.pdbx_seq_one_letter_code
_entity_poly.pdbx_strand_id
1 'polypeptide(L)'
;MRSPKRLAEIRKLPCVRCGNPNSQAAHSNSAKHGKGRGIKASDLFVVPLCHSCHLQFDTFQLGNRAESEAMFEKWLVRVERMLNQTDKEIF
;
A
#
# COMPACT_ATOMS: atom_id res chain seq x y z
N MET A 1 -9.09 10.42 -5.09
CA MET A 1 -8.00 11.41 -5.05
C MET A 1 -6.77 10.86 -5.74
N ARG A 2 -6.07 11.69 -6.50
CA ARG A 2 -4.80 11.34 -7.13
C ARG A 2 -3.70 12.22 -6.58
N SER A 3 -2.57 11.62 -6.18
CA SER A 3 -1.47 12.37 -5.57
C SER A 3 -0.11 11.78 -6.00
N PRO A 4 0.49 12.32 -7.05
CA PRO A 4 1.82 11.87 -7.49
C PRO A 4 2.88 12.00 -6.38
N LYS A 5 2.76 13.02 -5.53
CA LYS A 5 3.67 13.23 -4.40
C LYS A 5 3.58 12.07 -3.41
N ARG A 6 2.35 11.67 -3.04
CA ARG A 6 2.16 10.55 -2.11
C ARG A 6 2.68 9.24 -2.70
N LEU A 7 2.43 8.99 -3.97
CA LEU A 7 2.94 7.79 -4.63
C LEU A 7 4.47 7.76 -4.62
N ALA A 8 5.12 8.90 -4.86
CA ALA A 8 6.58 8.98 -4.80
C ALA A 8 7.10 8.72 -3.39
N GLU A 9 6.44 9.24 -2.36
CA GLU A 9 6.80 8.99 -0.96
C GLU A 9 6.66 7.50 -0.61
N ILE A 10 5.58 6.87 -1.04
CA ILE A 10 5.33 5.45 -0.79
C ILE A 10 6.43 4.59 -1.43
N ARG A 11 6.84 4.91 -2.66
CA ARG A 11 7.88 4.15 -3.36
C ARG A 11 9.24 4.21 -2.67
N LYS A 12 9.49 5.22 -1.84
CA LYS A 12 10.75 5.36 -1.09
C LYS A 12 10.77 4.49 0.15
N LEU A 13 9.62 4.00 0.61
CA LEU A 13 9.55 3.14 1.78
C LEU A 13 9.86 1.69 1.39
N PRO A 14 10.42 0.89 2.32
CA PRO A 14 10.62 -0.53 2.05
C PRO A 14 9.27 -1.24 1.96
N CYS A 15 9.26 -2.43 1.33
CA CYS A 15 8.07 -3.26 1.27
C CYS A 15 7.50 -3.48 2.67
N VAL A 16 6.23 -3.14 2.87
CA VAL A 16 5.59 -3.23 4.18
C VAL A 16 5.46 -4.67 4.65
N ARG A 17 5.51 -5.64 3.75
CA ARG A 17 5.38 -7.07 4.07
C ARG A 17 6.73 -7.74 4.33
N CYS A 18 7.74 -7.52 3.47
CA CYS A 18 9.01 -8.25 3.56
C CYS A 18 10.24 -7.37 3.76
N GLY A 19 10.09 -6.05 3.70
CA GLY A 19 11.21 -5.12 3.92
C GLY A 19 12.11 -4.88 2.73
N ASN A 20 11.79 -5.42 1.55
CA ASN A 20 12.59 -5.21 0.33
C ASN A 20 12.60 -3.72 -0.02
N PRO A 21 13.78 -3.10 -0.26
CA PRO A 21 13.87 -1.68 -0.57
C PRO A 21 13.30 -1.30 -1.94
N ASN A 22 13.11 -2.27 -2.85
CA ASN A 22 12.58 -2.02 -4.19
C ASN A 22 11.05 -2.13 -4.18
N SER A 23 10.37 -1.09 -3.71
CA SER A 23 8.93 -1.09 -3.56
C SER A 23 8.21 -0.42 -4.73
N GLN A 24 6.96 -0.85 -4.93
CA GLN A 24 6.01 -0.24 -5.86
C GLN A 24 4.83 0.29 -5.02
N ALA A 25 4.12 1.29 -5.56
CA ALA A 25 2.90 1.78 -4.92
C ALA A 25 1.74 0.84 -5.27
N ALA A 26 1.27 0.08 -4.29
CA ALA A 26 0.18 -0.88 -4.47
C ALA A 26 -1.13 -0.29 -3.95
N HIS A 27 -2.12 -0.15 -4.83
CA HIS A 27 -3.44 0.38 -4.48
C HIS A 27 -4.32 -0.70 -3.85
N SER A 28 -5.27 -0.25 -3.01
CA SER A 28 -6.27 -1.13 -2.43
C SER A 28 -7.14 -1.79 -3.51
N ASN A 29 -7.59 -3.00 -3.26
CA ASN A 29 -8.58 -3.71 -4.09
C ASN A 29 -9.99 -3.63 -3.49
N SER A 30 -10.19 -2.84 -2.45
CA SER A 30 -11.47 -2.75 -1.74
C SER A 30 -12.35 -1.64 -2.31
N ALA A 31 -13.64 -1.97 -2.53
CA ALA A 31 -14.63 -0.99 -2.98
C ALA A 31 -14.81 0.15 -1.98
N LYS A 32 -14.64 -0.12 -0.68
CA LYS A 32 -14.74 0.91 0.36
C LYS A 32 -13.63 1.96 0.27
N HIS A 33 -12.54 1.66 -0.46
CA HIS A 33 -11.45 2.60 -0.71
C HIS A 33 -11.54 3.28 -2.07
N GLY A 34 -12.70 3.17 -2.73
CA GLY A 34 -12.94 3.81 -4.02
C GLY A 34 -12.66 2.93 -5.23
N LYS A 35 -12.30 1.66 -5.03
CA LYS A 35 -12.08 0.73 -6.13
C LYS A 35 -13.41 0.42 -6.81
N GLY A 36 -13.47 0.58 -8.13
CA GLY A 36 -14.63 0.24 -8.92
C GLY A 36 -14.22 -0.43 -10.21
N ARG A 37 -15.22 -0.78 -11.05
CA ARG A 37 -14.96 -1.42 -12.34
C ARG A 37 -14.18 -0.46 -13.23
N GLY A 38 -12.93 -0.83 -13.56
CA GLY A 38 -12.05 0.01 -14.36
C GLY A 38 -11.54 1.26 -13.63
N ILE A 39 -11.79 1.38 -12.33
CA ILE A 39 -11.39 2.53 -11.52
C ILE A 39 -10.46 2.04 -10.41
N LYS A 40 -9.28 2.64 -10.29
CA LYS A 40 -8.35 2.34 -9.20
C LYS A 40 -8.83 3.02 -7.91
N ALA A 41 -8.49 2.42 -6.77
CA ALA A 41 -8.74 3.04 -5.48
C ALA A 41 -7.98 4.37 -5.38
N SER A 42 -8.42 5.22 -4.44
CA SER A 42 -7.77 6.51 -4.16
C SER A 42 -6.30 6.33 -3.79
N ASP A 43 -5.45 7.30 -4.16
CA ASP A 43 -4.03 7.31 -3.80
C ASP A 43 -3.79 7.47 -2.28
N LEU A 44 -4.85 7.76 -1.51
CA LEU A 44 -4.79 7.72 -0.05
C LEU A 44 -4.65 6.29 0.49
N PHE A 45 -5.06 5.29 -0.29
CA PHE A 45 -5.08 3.90 0.11
C PHE A 45 -4.08 3.09 -0.70
N VAL A 46 -2.78 3.42 -0.51
CA VAL A 46 -1.67 2.74 -1.16
C VAL A 46 -0.65 2.32 -0.11
N VAL A 47 0.05 1.23 -0.38
CA VAL A 47 1.13 0.73 0.47
C VAL A 47 2.34 0.36 -0.39
N PRO A 48 3.56 0.39 0.17
CA PRO A 48 4.74 -0.07 -0.58
C PRO A 48 4.81 -1.59 -0.55
N LEU A 49 4.80 -2.21 -1.71
CA LEU A 49 5.00 -3.66 -1.87
C LEU A 49 6.05 -3.90 -2.95
N CYS A 50 6.99 -4.81 -2.71
CA CYS A 50 7.92 -5.21 -3.74
C CYS A 50 7.15 -5.96 -4.84
N HIS A 51 7.78 -6.16 -5.99
CA HIS A 51 7.11 -6.79 -7.14
C HIS A 51 6.47 -8.13 -6.78
N SER A 52 7.20 -8.98 -6.07
CA SER A 52 6.71 -10.29 -5.66
C SER A 52 5.50 -10.21 -4.73
N CYS A 53 5.59 -9.39 -3.68
CA CYS A 53 4.49 -9.23 -2.73
C CYS A 53 3.27 -8.57 -3.39
N HIS A 54 3.51 -7.60 -4.29
CA HIS A 54 2.43 -6.93 -5.02
C HIS A 54 1.67 -7.92 -5.91
N LEU A 55 2.40 -8.77 -6.64
CA LEU A 55 1.80 -9.78 -7.49
C LEU A 55 0.97 -10.78 -6.66
N GLN A 56 1.52 -11.25 -5.55
CA GLN A 56 0.81 -12.19 -4.68
C GLN A 56 -0.46 -11.56 -4.09
N PHE A 57 -0.40 -10.29 -3.72
CA PHE A 57 -1.56 -9.57 -3.21
C PHE A 57 -2.64 -9.42 -4.29
N ASP A 58 -2.26 -8.99 -5.50
CA ASP A 58 -3.20 -8.75 -6.59
C ASP A 58 -3.86 -10.04 -7.10
N THR A 59 -3.19 -11.18 -6.96
CA THR A 59 -3.72 -12.47 -7.41
C THR A 59 -4.34 -13.29 -6.27
N PHE A 60 -4.54 -12.67 -5.11
CA PHE A 60 -5.14 -13.31 -3.93
C PHE A 60 -4.40 -14.57 -3.46
N GLN A 61 -3.08 -14.63 -3.68
CA GLN A 61 -2.26 -15.75 -3.20
C GLN A 61 -2.00 -15.67 -1.69
N LEU A 62 -2.19 -14.49 -1.09
CA LEU A 62 -1.98 -14.27 0.34
C LEU A 62 -3.21 -14.59 1.18
N GLY A 63 -4.35 -14.86 0.55
CA GLY A 63 -5.62 -15.15 1.22
C GLY A 63 -6.79 -14.76 0.34
N ASN A 64 -8.00 -15.07 0.82
CA ASN A 64 -9.22 -14.67 0.11
C ASN A 64 -9.42 -13.16 0.18
N ARG A 65 -10.52 -12.66 -0.42
CA ARG A 65 -10.79 -11.22 -0.47
C ARG A 65 -10.86 -10.60 0.93
N ALA A 66 -11.58 -11.22 1.85
CA ALA A 66 -11.73 -10.69 3.20
C ALA A 66 -10.40 -10.66 3.95
N GLU A 67 -9.60 -11.71 3.81
CA GLU A 67 -8.27 -11.79 4.42
C GLU A 67 -7.32 -10.75 3.83
N SER A 68 -7.37 -10.56 2.52
CA SER A 68 -6.55 -9.56 1.83
C SER A 68 -6.91 -8.14 2.26
N GLU A 69 -8.20 -7.84 2.40
CA GLU A 69 -8.65 -6.53 2.87
C GLU A 69 -8.19 -6.25 4.30
N ALA A 70 -8.31 -7.23 5.20
CA ALA A 70 -7.86 -7.09 6.57
C ALA A 70 -6.35 -6.87 6.65
N MET A 71 -5.59 -7.61 5.85
CA MET A 71 -4.14 -7.48 5.75
C MET A 71 -3.74 -6.10 5.24
N PHE A 72 -4.43 -5.61 4.20
CA PHE A 72 -4.16 -4.29 3.63
C PHE A 72 -4.40 -3.18 4.64
N GLU A 73 -5.46 -3.28 5.44
CA GLU A 73 -5.74 -2.28 6.47
C GLU A 73 -4.65 -2.23 7.54
N LYS A 74 -4.10 -3.38 7.93
CA LYS A 74 -2.95 -3.42 8.85
C LYS A 74 -1.72 -2.75 8.22
N TRP A 75 -1.50 -2.98 6.94
CA TRP A 75 -0.41 -2.34 6.22
C TRP A 75 -0.58 -0.82 6.14
N LEU A 76 -1.82 -0.33 5.95
CA LEU A 76 -2.08 1.11 5.94
C LEU A 76 -1.70 1.75 7.26
N VAL A 77 -2.05 1.12 8.38
CA VAL A 77 -1.66 1.63 9.71
C VAL A 77 -0.15 1.66 9.85
N ARG A 78 0.53 0.62 9.42
CA ARG A 78 2.00 0.54 9.49
C ARG A 78 2.65 1.62 8.63
N VAL A 79 2.13 1.86 7.43
CA VAL A 79 2.64 2.90 6.53
C VAL A 79 2.50 4.29 7.14
N GLU A 80 1.38 4.58 7.77
CA GLU A 80 1.20 5.87 8.44
C GLU A 80 2.23 6.08 9.55
N ARG A 81 2.57 5.03 10.30
CA ARG A 81 3.63 5.09 11.31
C ARG A 81 4.99 5.34 10.68
N MET A 82 5.29 4.69 9.55
CA MET A 82 6.55 4.86 8.84
C MET A 82 6.71 6.29 8.35
N LEU A 83 5.66 6.87 7.79
CA LEU A 83 5.65 8.26 7.32
C LEU A 83 5.81 9.24 8.49
N ASN A 84 5.12 8.99 9.60
CA ASN A 84 5.22 9.84 10.78
C ASN A 84 6.62 9.79 11.40
N GLN A 85 7.28 8.65 11.42
CA GLN A 85 8.65 8.52 11.91
C GLN A 85 9.62 9.32 11.06
N THR A 86 9.43 9.31 9.73
CA THR A 86 10.24 10.11 8.82
C THR A 86 10.07 11.60 9.12
N ASP A 87 8.84 12.05 9.35
CA ASP A 87 8.56 13.43 9.71
C ASP A 87 9.21 13.82 11.04
N LYS A 88 9.23 12.92 12.02
CA LYS A 88 9.86 13.17 13.32
C LYS A 88 11.37 13.25 13.24
N GLU A 89 11.99 12.54 12.33
CA GLU A 89 13.45 12.55 12.16
C GLU A 89 13.96 13.88 11.61
N ILE A 90 13.09 14.68 11.01
CA ILE A 90 13.44 15.99 10.46
C ILE A 90 13.63 17.04 11.58
N PHE A 91 13.13 16.74 12.75
CA PHE A 91 13.29 17.59 13.91
C PHE A 91 14.41 17.06 14.82
#